data_0e7ddb1ab6833e19fc9f51ae45fa4b8c
#
_entry.id   0e7ddb1ab6833e19fc9f51ae45fa4b8c
#
_cell.length_a   1.000
_cell.length_b   1.000
_cell.length_c   1.000
_cell.angle_alpha   90.00
_cell.angle_beta   90.00
_cell.angle_gamma   90.00
#
_symmetry.space_group_name_H-M   'P 1'
#
loop_
_entity.id
_entity.type
_entity.pdbx_description
1 polymer ?
#
loop_
_entity_poly.entity_id
_entity_poly.type
_entity_poly.pdbx_seq_one_letter_code
_entity_poly.pdbx_strand_id
1 'polypeptide(L)'
;LVIWQDAHVLLFVPKAQVSQWEIQLMVTGDSDFGPVGNVVEADAAVRQSLDAGILKAQQVLAGLGATMVTSIEYSKRIGIRNGQRLLYAFLPKLPWSMGAFSEAQGRFILGHYPEDFAVACRRQLC
;
A
#
# COMPACT_ATOMS: atom_id res chain seq x y z
N LEU A 1 6.99 -10.95 -0.52
CA LEU A 1 6.50 -9.65 -0.02
C LEU A 1 5.03 -9.42 -0.32
N VAL A 2 4.39 -10.34 -1.06
CA VAL A 2 2.95 -10.26 -1.36
C VAL A 2 2.14 -10.63 -0.13
N ILE A 3 1.15 -9.77 0.21
CA ILE A 3 0.19 -10.04 1.28
C ILE A 3 -1.05 -10.71 0.69
N TRP A 4 -1.59 -10.13 -0.36
CA TRP A 4 -2.79 -10.62 -1.05
C TRP A 4 -2.83 -10.08 -2.47
N GLN A 5 -3.45 -10.82 -3.36
CA GLN A 5 -3.64 -10.36 -4.74
C GLN A 5 -4.88 -11.01 -5.35
N ASP A 6 -5.42 -10.34 -6.35
CA ASP A 6 -6.44 -10.91 -7.24
C ASP A 6 -6.07 -10.60 -8.71
N ALA A 7 -7.03 -10.73 -9.61
CA ALA A 7 -6.78 -10.50 -11.05
C ALA A 7 -6.46 -9.03 -11.38
N HIS A 8 -6.75 -8.09 -10.51
CA HIS A 8 -6.70 -6.66 -10.80
C HIS A 8 -5.79 -5.85 -9.89
N VAL A 9 -5.51 -6.33 -8.68
CA VAL A 9 -4.73 -5.58 -7.69
C VAL A 9 -3.75 -6.47 -6.94
N LEU A 10 -2.71 -5.84 -6.39
CA LEU A 10 -1.68 -6.49 -5.59
C LEU A 10 -1.47 -5.69 -4.31
N LEU A 11 -1.68 -6.34 -3.16
CA LEU A 11 -1.36 -5.79 -1.84
C LEU A 11 -0.03 -6.39 -1.38
N PHE A 12 0.95 -5.54 -1.08
CA PHE A 12 2.32 -6.00 -0.83
C PHE A 12 3.06 -5.12 0.16
N VAL A 13 4.15 -5.66 0.71
CA VAL A 13 5.13 -4.92 1.48
C VAL A 13 6.25 -4.48 0.54
N PRO A 14 6.50 -3.18 0.37
CA PRO A 14 7.59 -2.73 -0.49
C PRO A 14 8.94 -3.11 0.12
N LYS A 15 9.87 -3.51 -0.74
CA LYS A 15 11.22 -3.90 -0.32
C LYS A 15 11.98 -2.71 0.29
N ALA A 16 11.77 -1.53 -0.27
CA ALA A 16 12.34 -0.27 0.20
C ALA A 16 11.26 0.56 0.89
N GLN A 17 10.91 0.17 2.11
CA GLN A 17 9.91 0.91 2.90
C GLN A 17 10.44 2.28 3.29
N VAL A 18 9.56 3.28 3.21
CA VAL A 18 9.86 4.64 3.66
C VAL A 18 9.61 4.76 5.17
N SER A 19 8.64 4.01 5.70
CA SER A 19 8.24 4.06 7.09
C SER A 19 7.95 2.64 7.59
N GLN A 20 7.99 2.45 8.91
CA GLN A 20 7.65 1.16 9.51
C GLN A 20 6.20 0.79 9.23
N TRP A 21 5.97 -0.49 8.96
CA TRP A 21 4.66 -1.06 8.68
C TRP A 21 3.97 -0.48 7.45
N GLU A 22 4.74 0.11 6.56
CA GLU A 22 4.20 0.57 5.27
C GLU A 22 3.76 -0.64 4.44
N ILE A 23 2.53 -0.59 3.94
CA ILE A 23 2.04 -1.52 2.92
C ILE A 23 1.51 -0.73 1.74
N GLN A 24 1.53 -1.33 0.56
CA GLN A 24 1.09 -0.68 -0.67
C GLN A 24 0.11 -1.56 -1.43
N LEU A 25 -0.81 -0.92 -2.12
CA LEU A 25 -1.79 -1.56 -2.99
C LEU A 25 -1.64 -0.97 -4.39
N MET A 26 -1.34 -1.82 -5.36
CA MET A 26 -1.13 -1.40 -6.74
C MET A 26 -2.16 -2.05 -7.65
N VAL A 27 -2.70 -1.29 -8.61
CA VAL A 27 -3.51 -1.84 -9.68
C VAL A 27 -2.59 -2.50 -10.71
N THR A 28 -2.78 -3.79 -10.93
CA THR A 28 -2.00 -4.59 -11.88
C THR A 28 -2.75 -4.82 -13.18
N GLY A 29 -4.07 -4.56 -13.21
CA GLY A 29 -4.90 -4.68 -14.39
C GLY A 29 -4.61 -3.59 -15.41
N ASP A 30 -4.98 -3.86 -16.67
CA ASP A 30 -4.86 -2.92 -17.76
C ASP A 30 -6.24 -2.48 -18.24
N SER A 31 -6.31 -1.27 -18.78
CA SER A 31 -7.46 -0.73 -19.49
C SER A 31 -7.20 -0.75 -21.00
N ASP A 32 -8.21 -0.34 -21.80
CA ASP A 32 -8.04 -0.16 -23.24
C ASP A 32 -6.94 0.85 -23.61
N PHE A 33 -6.51 1.65 -22.64
CA PHE A 33 -5.49 2.70 -22.81
C PHE A 33 -4.15 2.34 -22.15
N GLY A 34 -3.92 1.06 -21.80
CA GLY A 34 -2.72 0.59 -21.11
C GLY A 34 -2.95 0.44 -19.61
N PRO A 35 -1.89 0.53 -18.78
CA PRO A 35 -2.04 0.37 -17.33
C PRO A 35 -3.04 1.37 -16.73
N VAL A 36 -3.86 0.89 -15.79
CA VAL A 36 -4.77 1.76 -15.04
C VAL A 36 -3.94 2.63 -14.09
N GLY A 37 -3.93 3.93 -14.34
CA GLY A 37 -3.11 4.88 -13.59
C GLY A 37 -3.90 5.79 -12.66
N ASN A 38 -5.23 5.84 -12.79
CA ASN A 38 -6.11 6.64 -11.93
C ASN A 38 -7.50 6.00 -11.86
N VAL A 39 -8.34 6.50 -10.96
CA VAL A 39 -9.68 5.94 -10.72
C VAL A 39 -10.63 6.15 -11.91
N VAL A 40 -10.38 7.14 -12.76
CA VAL A 40 -11.20 7.39 -13.94
C VAL A 40 -11.03 6.28 -14.97
N GLU A 41 -9.83 5.72 -15.08
CA GLU A 41 -9.51 4.62 -16.00
C GLU A 41 -9.94 3.25 -15.47
N ALA A 42 -10.29 3.15 -14.18
CA ALA A 42 -10.70 1.91 -13.56
C ALA A 42 -12.14 1.57 -13.93
N ASP A 43 -12.37 0.38 -14.46
CA ASP A 43 -13.72 -0.14 -14.68
C ASP A 43 -14.33 -0.66 -13.38
N ALA A 44 -15.56 -1.17 -13.45
CA ALA A 44 -16.27 -1.67 -12.26
C ALA A 44 -15.55 -2.82 -11.57
N ALA A 45 -14.92 -3.72 -12.32
CA ALA A 45 -14.19 -4.86 -11.77
C ALA A 45 -12.94 -4.42 -11.04
N VAL A 46 -12.18 -3.48 -11.62
CA VAL A 46 -10.97 -2.91 -10.97
C VAL A 46 -11.36 -2.15 -9.71
N ARG A 47 -12.43 -1.36 -9.75
CA ARG A 47 -12.90 -0.61 -8.58
C ARG A 47 -13.31 -1.53 -7.44
N GLN A 48 -13.99 -2.62 -7.76
CA GLN A 48 -14.38 -3.62 -6.76
C GLN A 48 -13.16 -4.29 -6.12
N SER A 49 -12.15 -4.62 -6.91
CA SER A 49 -10.88 -5.17 -6.41
C SER A 49 -10.12 -4.15 -5.55
N LEU A 50 -10.12 -2.87 -5.93
CA LEU A 50 -9.53 -1.79 -5.12
C LEU A 50 -10.21 -1.69 -3.77
N ASP A 51 -11.55 -1.69 -3.73
CA ASP A 51 -12.29 -1.64 -2.47
C ASP A 51 -11.95 -2.82 -1.56
N ALA A 52 -11.88 -4.02 -2.12
CA ALA A 52 -11.48 -5.22 -1.38
C ALA A 52 -10.04 -5.11 -0.86
N GLY A 53 -9.12 -4.63 -1.68
CA GLY A 53 -7.72 -4.45 -1.30
C GLY A 53 -7.53 -3.40 -0.21
N ILE A 54 -8.22 -2.27 -0.30
CA ILE A 54 -8.21 -1.21 0.71
C ILE A 54 -8.74 -1.75 2.05
N LEU A 55 -9.85 -2.47 2.02
CA LEU A 55 -10.42 -3.08 3.22
C LEU A 55 -9.43 -4.07 3.86
N LYS A 56 -8.80 -4.91 3.06
CA LYS A 56 -7.80 -5.87 3.56
C LYS A 56 -6.59 -5.16 4.16
N ALA A 57 -6.12 -4.08 3.55
CA ALA A 57 -5.04 -3.28 4.09
C ALA A 57 -5.39 -2.73 5.48
N GLN A 58 -6.59 -2.22 5.64
CA GLN A 58 -7.08 -1.72 6.93
C GLN A 58 -7.21 -2.84 7.96
N GLN A 59 -7.74 -3.99 7.56
CA GLN A 59 -7.86 -5.16 8.44
C GLN A 59 -6.49 -5.65 8.93
N VAL A 60 -5.51 -5.70 8.04
CA VAL A 60 -4.14 -6.11 8.36
C VAL A 60 -3.54 -5.17 9.41
N LEU A 61 -3.57 -3.88 9.14
CA LEU A 61 -2.96 -2.89 10.05
C LEU A 61 -3.69 -2.79 11.36
N ALA A 62 -5.02 -2.86 11.36
CA ALA A 62 -5.81 -2.89 12.60
C ALA A 62 -5.52 -4.15 13.41
N GLY A 63 -5.39 -5.31 12.77
CA GLY A 63 -5.05 -6.57 13.42
C GLY A 63 -3.66 -6.56 14.05
N LEU A 64 -2.73 -5.76 13.50
CA LEU A 64 -1.40 -5.55 14.06
C LEU A 64 -1.36 -4.47 15.14
N GLY A 65 -2.49 -3.82 15.43
CA GLY A 65 -2.61 -2.84 16.51
C GLY A 65 -2.56 -1.38 16.08
N ALA A 66 -2.52 -1.10 14.77
CA ALA A 66 -2.56 0.28 14.29
C ALA A 66 -3.95 0.89 14.50
N THR A 67 -4.00 2.08 15.10
CA THR A 67 -5.26 2.80 15.36
C THR A 67 -5.43 4.00 14.44
N MET A 68 -4.36 4.44 13.78
CA MET A 68 -4.37 5.57 12.86
C MET A 68 -3.50 5.25 11.65
N VAL A 69 -4.05 5.41 10.46
CA VAL A 69 -3.35 5.10 9.21
C VAL A 69 -3.55 6.26 8.24
N THR A 70 -2.47 6.75 7.67
CA THR A 70 -2.50 7.70 6.56
C THR A 70 -2.50 6.93 5.25
N SER A 71 -3.46 7.22 4.39
CA SER A 71 -3.50 6.66 3.03
C SER A 71 -3.11 7.73 2.03
N ILE A 72 -2.20 7.40 1.13
CA ILE A 72 -1.75 8.31 0.08
C ILE A 72 -2.05 7.64 -1.26
N GLU A 73 -2.71 8.37 -2.15
CA GLU A 73 -2.95 7.93 -3.51
C GLU A 73 -1.92 8.56 -4.45
N TYR A 74 -1.23 7.71 -5.20
CA TYR A 74 -0.32 8.14 -6.27
C TYR A 74 -1.01 7.83 -7.59
N SER A 75 -1.67 8.85 -8.16
CA SER A 75 -2.39 8.69 -9.41
C SER A 75 -1.69 9.38 -10.58
N LYS A 76 -1.87 8.77 -11.74
CA LYS A 76 -1.46 9.36 -13.00
C LYS A 76 -2.36 10.56 -13.33
N ARG A 77 -1.79 11.61 -13.88
CA ARG A 77 -2.57 12.74 -14.37
C ARG A 77 -3.58 12.29 -15.43
N ILE A 78 -4.81 12.79 -15.31
CA ILE A 78 -5.89 12.49 -16.25
C ILE A 78 -5.52 12.99 -17.65
N GLY A 79 -5.78 12.15 -18.66
CA GLY A 79 -5.53 12.47 -20.06
C GLY A 79 -4.09 12.26 -20.54
N ILE A 80 -3.20 11.79 -19.68
CA ILE A 80 -1.82 11.45 -20.05
C ILE A 80 -1.67 9.94 -20.19
N ARG A 81 -0.98 9.50 -21.25
CA ARG A 81 -0.61 8.10 -21.46
C ARG A 81 0.84 7.90 -21.06
N ASN A 82 1.06 7.04 -20.04
CA ASN A 82 2.37 6.57 -19.64
C ASN A 82 2.22 5.21 -18.95
N GLY A 83 3.31 4.65 -18.46
CA GLY A 83 3.31 3.36 -17.78
C GLY A 83 2.98 3.40 -16.29
N GLN A 84 2.56 4.56 -15.77
CA GLN A 84 2.27 4.70 -14.34
C GLN A 84 1.00 3.93 -13.97
N ARG A 85 1.10 3.12 -12.92
CA ARG A 85 -0.04 2.41 -12.33
C ARG A 85 -0.55 3.16 -11.11
N LEU A 86 -1.85 3.06 -10.87
CA LEU A 86 -2.47 3.58 -9.65
C LEU A 86 -1.94 2.83 -8.44
N LEU A 87 -1.44 3.56 -7.45
CA LEU A 87 -0.82 3.04 -6.26
C LEU A 87 -1.35 3.75 -5.03
N TYR A 88 -1.68 2.98 -4.00
CA TYR A 88 -1.99 3.49 -2.67
C TYR A 88 -0.91 3.05 -1.70
N ALA A 89 -0.46 3.96 -0.84
CA ALA A 89 0.43 3.64 0.27
C ALA A 89 -0.32 3.85 1.58
N PHE A 90 -0.19 2.90 2.51
CA PHE A 90 -0.81 2.95 3.83
C PHE A 90 0.30 3.03 4.87
N LEU A 91 0.33 4.13 5.60
CA LEU A 91 1.38 4.48 6.56
C LEU A 91 0.76 4.57 7.95
N PRO A 92 0.88 3.52 8.78
CA PRO A 92 0.34 3.58 10.12
C PRO A 92 1.15 4.52 11.01
N LYS A 93 0.47 5.27 11.85
CA LYS A 93 1.11 6.03 12.91
C LYS A 93 1.30 5.11 14.11
N LEU A 94 2.55 4.84 14.45
CA LEU A 94 2.88 3.96 15.56
C LEU A 94 2.93 4.75 16.88
N PRO A 95 2.63 4.10 18.01
CA PRO A 95 2.51 4.79 19.30
C PRO A 95 3.84 5.23 19.93
N TRP A 96 4.98 4.83 19.33
CA TRP A 96 6.30 5.21 19.84
C TRP A 96 6.88 6.40 19.07
N SER A 97 7.73 7.17 19.74
CA SER A 97 8.38 8.35 19.15
C SER A 97 9.46 7.95 18.14
N MET A 98 9.77 8.88 17.24
CA MET A 98 10.76 8.65 16.18
C MET A 98 12.19 8.49 16.71
N GLY A 99 12.55 9.09 17.80
CA GLY A 99 13.92 9.15 18.27
C GLY A 99 14.73 10.27 17.63
N ALA A 100 15.83 10.64 18.29
CA ALA A 100 16.60 11.84 17.95
C ALA A 100 17.21 11.79 16.54
N PHE A 101 17.68 10.63 16.09
CA PHE A 101 18.26 10.49 14.75
C PHE A 101 17.23 10.77 13.66
N SER A 102 16.06 10.17 13.77
CA SER A 102 14.98 10.36 12.78
C SER A 102 14.48 11.80 12.77
N GLU A 103 14.34 12.42 13.94
CA GLU A 103 13.93 13.82 14.04
C GLU A 103 14.95 14.76 13.41
N ALA A 104 16.25 14.55 13.68
CA ALA A 104 17.30 15.41 13.18
C ALA A 104 17.54 15.25 11.68
N GLN A 105 17.43 14.04 11.14
CA GLN A 105 17.74 13.72 9.74
C GLN A 105 16.53 13.66 8.83
N GLY A 106 15.32 13.70 9.38
CA GLY A 106 14.08 13.50 8.60
C GLY A 106 13.98 12.11 7.98
N ARG A 107 14.64 11.12 8.58
CA ARG A 107 14.66 9.73 8.10
C ARG A 107 14.11 8.80 9.16
N PHE A 108 13.44 7.74 8.71
CA PHE A 108 12.87 6.74 9.60
C PHE A 108 13.80 5.54 9.72
N ILE A 109 13.88 4.99 10.92
CA ILE A 109 14.59 3.74 11.18
C ILE A 109 13.58 2.61 11.07
N LEU A 110 13.89 1.60 10.25
CA LEU A 110 13.07 0.41 10.11
C LEU A 110 13.59 -0.67 11.05
N GLY A 111 12.78 -1.04 12.04
CA GLY A 111 13.16 -2.01 13.06
C GLY A 111 12.86 -3.47 12.69
N HIS A 112 12.52 -3.77 11.45
CA HIS A 112 12.15 -5.11 10.99
C HIS A 112 12.54 -5.33 9.53
N TYR A 113 12.61 -6.59 9.12
CA TYR A 113 12.79 -6.94 7.71
C TYR A 113 11.45 -6.94 6.99
N PRO A 114 11.38 -6.47 5.73
CA PRO A 114 10.14 -6.48 4.95
C PRO A 114 9.54 -7.88 4.81
N GLU A 115 10.38 -8.90 4.71
CA GLU A 115 9.96 -10.30 4.59
C GLU A 115 9.20 -10.77 5.83
N ASP A 116 9.70 -10.47 7.01
CA ASP A 116 9.08 -10.85 8.28
C ASP A 116 7.76 -10.10 8.47
N PHE A 117 7.74 -8.82 8.11
CA PHE A 117 6.53 -8.03 8.16
C PHE A 117 5.46 -8.57 7.20
N ALA A 118 5.84 -8.96 6.00
CA ALA A 118 4.91 -9.57 5.03
C ALA A 118 4.28 -10.85 5.59
N VAL A 119 5.06 -11.69 6.29
CA VAL A 119 4.53 -12.88 6.96
C VAL A 119 3.51 -12.50 8.03
N ALA A 120 3.83 -11.52 8.87
CA ALA A 120 2.92 -11.04 9.90
C ALA A 120 1.61 -10.49 9.30
N CYS A 121 1.70 -9.75 8.20
CA CYS A 121 0.54 -9.22 7.48
C CYS A 121 -0.36 -10.34 6.95
N ARG A 122 0.23 -11.36 6.31
CA ARG A 122 -0.54 -12.49 5.79
C ARG A 122 -1.29 -13.23 6.88
N ARG A 123 -0.72 -13.34 8.07
CA ARG A 123 -1.37 -14.00 9.20
C ARG A 123 -2.64 -13.28 9.65
N GLN A 124 -2.74 -11.98 9.43
CA GLN A 124 -3.95 -11.21 9.79
C GLN A 124 -5.13 -11.50 8.85
N LEU A 125 -4.89 -12.06 7.68
CA LEU A 125 -5.92 -12.39 6.69
C LEU A 125 -6.36 -13.87 6.74
N CYS A 126 -5.72 -14.67 7.55
CA CYS A 126 -6.09 -16.09 7.73
C CYS A 126 -7.18 -16.27 8.76
#